data_7465c59752615e98f9b0032fbb235595
#
_entry.id   7465c59752615e98f9b0032fbb235595
#
_cell.length_a   1.000
_cell.length_b   1.000
_cell.length_c   1.000
_cell.angle_alpha   90.00
_cell.angle_beta   90.00
_cell.angle_gamma   90.00
#
_symmetry.space_group_name_H-M   'P 1'
#
loop_
_entity.id
_entity.type
_entity.pdbx_description
1 polymer ?
#
loop_
_entity_poly.entity_id
_entity_poly.type
_entity_poly.pdbx_seq_one_letter_code
_entity_poly.pdbx_strand_id
1 'polypeptide(L)'
;DWAEAHGMEYVVTGHYARVEQDAATGRFLLKKGLDEGKDQSYVLYNLTQEQLAHIRLPLGGLHKTEVRDIAEQHKFVNARKHDSQDICFVPDGDYARFMEDFTGKHYPAGDFLDESGKVVGTHNGAVRYTLGQRKGLGLALGAPVYVCGKDMQANTVTVGPEENLFDRIVYADEANWIAIPELTAPLRVTARTRYH
;
A
#
# COMPACT_ATOMS: atom_id res chain seq x y z
N ASP A 1 18.02 12.67 -6.81
CA ASP A 1 19.25 11.98 -7.25
C ASP A 1 19.40 11.95 -8.79
N TRP A 2 18.62 11.10 -9.55
CA TRP A 2 18.77 11.06 -11.01
C TRP A 2 18.37 12.37 -11.70
N ALA A 3 17.22 12.93 -11.34
CA ALA A 3 16.73 14.20 -11.88
C ALA A 3 17.70 15.36 -11.58
N GLU A 4 18.16 15.42 -10.35
CA GLU A 4 19.13 16.40 -9.88
C GLU A 4 20.47 16.27 -10.62
N ALA A 5 21.00 15.06 -10.77
CA ALA A 5 22.21 14.79 -11.53
C ALA A 5 22.12 15.20 -13.01
N HIS A 6 20.89 15.34 -13.54
CA HIS A 6 20.62 15.79 -14.91
C HIS A 6 20.13 17.25 -14.96
N GLY A 7 20.26 18.02 -13.87
CA GLY A 7 19.89 19.43 -13.81
C GLY A 7 18.39 19.71 -13.90
N MET A 8 17.55 18.73 -13.56
CA MET A 8 16.10 18.87 -13.51
C MET A 8 15.66 19.44 -12.17
N GLU A 9 14.86 20.48 -12.16
CA GLU A 9 14.39 21.16 -10.96
C GLU A 9 13.24 20.39 -10.28
N TYR A 10 12.37 19.72 -11.05
CA TYR A 10 11.18 19.08 -10.55
C TYR A 10 11.02 17.66 -11.07
N VAL A 11 10.45 16.79 -10.21
CA VAL A 11 9.90 15.50 -10.58
C VAL A 11 8.39 15.62 -10.64
N VAL A 12 7.78 15.28 -11.78
CA VAL A 12 6.33 15.34 -11.98
C VAL A 12 5.76 13.93 -12.07
N THR A 13 4.75 13.63 -11.27
CA THR A 13 4.10 12.31 -11.29
C THR A 13 2.58 12.42 -11.26
N GLY A 14 1.90 11.36 -11.71
CA GLY A 14 0.44 11.27 -11.76
C GLY A 14 -0.22 10.81 -10.46
N HIS A 15 0.43 10.91 -9.30
CA HIS A 15 -0.18 10.54 -8.04
C HIS A 15 -1.30 11.52 -7.64
N TYR A 16 -2.39 10.96 -7.13
CA TYR A 16 -3.50 11.73 -6.56
C TYR A 16 -3.17 12.10 -5.11
N ALA A 17 -2.35 13.10 -4.95
CA ALA A 17 -1.99 13.72 -3.68
C ALA A 17 -1.66 15.19 -3.93
N ARG A 18 -1.61 16.02 -2.89
CA ARG A 18 -1.28 17.44 -3.00
C ARG A 18 -0.08 17.78 -2.13
N VAL A 19 0.76 18.66 -2.62
CA VAL A 19 1.85 19.25 -1.85
C VAL A 19 1.60 20.77 -1.78
N GLU A 20 1.59 21.29 -0.56
CA GLU A 20 1.41 22.72 -0.30
C GLU A 20 2.49 23.19 0.69
N GLN A 21 2.99 24.41 0.51
CA GLN A 21 3.89 25.00 1.49
C GLN A 21 3.08 25.78 2.53
N ASP A 22 3.26 25.44 3.80
CA ASP A 22 2.67 26.19 4.91
C ASP A 22 3.39 27.53 5.08
N ALA A 23 2.64 28.61 4.92
CA ALA A 23 3.19 29.97 5.00
C ALA A 23 3.72 30.35 6.40
N ALA A 24 3.21 29.72 7.46
CA ALA A 24 3.61 30.02 8.84
C ALA A 24 4.94 29.35 9.21
N THR A 25 5.14 28.11 8.77
CA THR A 25 6.31 27.31 9.14
C THR A 25 7.33 27.15 8.01
N GLY A 26 6.95 27.49 6.78
CA GLY A 26 7.74 27.25 5.58
C GLY A 26 7.83 25.77 5.16
N ARG A 27 7.24 24.83 5.93
CA ARG A 27 7.31 23.41 5.66
C ARG A 27 6.38 23.02 4.52
N PHE A 28 6.81 22.05 3.76
CA PHE A 28 5.96 21.38 2.77
C PHE A 28 5.06 20.35 3.45
N LEU A 29 3.77 20.41 3.15
CA LEU A 29 2.74 19.52 3.67
C LEU A 29 2.32 18.54 2.57
N LEU A 30 2.31 17.26 2.87
CA LEU A 30 1.69 16.25 2.03
C LEU A 30 0.22 16.13 2.43
N LYS A 31 -0.69 16.42 1.50
CA LYS A 31 -2.13 16.39 1.71
C LYS A 31 -2.80 15.34 0.83
N LYS A 32 -3.94 14.84 1.29
CA LYS A 32 -4.78 13.94 0.49
C LYS A 32 -5.17 14.58 -0.84
N GLY A 33 -5.33 13.75 -1.87
CA GLY A 33 -5.94 14.14 -3.13
C GLY A 33 -7.37 14.65 -2.94
N LEU A 34 -7.86 15.45 -3.89
CA LEU A 34 -9.23 15.94 -3.89
C LEU A 34 -10.23 14.79 -4.07
N ASP A 35 -9.91 13.82 -4.92
CA ASP A 35 -10.68 12.59 -5.09
C ASP A 35 -10.30 11.59 -3.99
N GLU A 36 -11.12 11.50 -2.95
CA GLU A 36 -10.88 10.60 -1.80
C GLU A 36 -10.80 9.13 -2.22
N GLY A 37 -11.56 8.72 -3.25
CA GLY A 37 -11.55 7.36 -3.78
C GLY A 37 -10.28 7.01 -4.55
N LYS A 38 -9.46 8.02 -4.88
CA LYS A 38 -8.20 7.87 -5.60
C LYS A 38 -6.99 8.39 -4.82
N ASP A 39 -7.18 8.83 -3.58
CA ASP A 39 -6.09 9.36 -2.76
C ASP A 39 -4.92 8.37 -2.67
N GLN A 40 -3.73 8.86 -3.01
CA GLN A 40 -2.48 8.10 -2.99
C GLN A 40 -1.43 8.75 -2.07
N SER A 41 -1.84 9.68 -1.20
CA SER A 41 -0.92 10.32 -0.26
C SER A 41 -0.20 9.31 0.64
N TYR A 42 -0.85 8.18 0.93
CA TYR A 42 -0.30 7.12 1.80
C TYR A 42 0.97 6.46 1.24
N VAL A 43 1.17 6.38 -0.08
CA VAL A 43 2.40 5.81 -0.67
C VAL A 43 3.57 6.79 -0.69
N LEU A 44 3.30 8.07 -0.41
CA LEU A 44 4.27 9.18 -0.46
C LEU A 44 4.74 9.60 0.94
N TYR A 45 4.38 8.85 1.99
CA TYR A 45 4.65 9.19 3.38
C TYR A 45 6.14 9.29 3.72
N ASN A 46 7.00 8.68 2.94
CA ASN A 46 8.45 8.66 3.14
C ASN A 46 9.20 9.82 2.48
N LEU A 47 8.50 10.71 1.75
CA LEU A 47 9.13 11.85 1.11
C LEU A 47 9.64 12.85 2.15
N THR A 48 10.89 13.26 2.00
CA THR A 48 11.51 14.29 2.84
C THR A 48 11.03 15.69 2.47
N GLN A 49 11.29 16.69 3.31
CA GLN A 49 10.99 18.09 3.03
C GLN A 49 11.65 18.60 1.73
N GLU A 50 12.89 18.19 1.51
CA GLU A 50 13.64 18.51 0.28
C GLU A 50 12.95 17.90 -0.95
N GLN A 51 12.60 16.61 -0.89
CA GLN A 51 11.88 15.94 -1.98
C GLN A 51 10.51 16.55 -2.23
N LEU A 52 9.77 16.92 -1.18
CA LEU A 52 8.47 17.58 -1.30
C LEU A 52 8.57 18.96 -1.98
N ALA A 53 9.67 19.68 -1.77
CA ALA A 53 9.92 20.95 -2.47
C ALA A 53 10.04 20.78 -3.98
N HIS A 54 10.60 19.66 -4.42
CA HIS A 54 10.92 19.37 -5.82
C HIS A 54 9.95 18.41 -6.52
N ILE A 55 8.82 18.04 -5.89
CA ILE A 55 7.79 17.21 -6.53
C ILE A 55 6.59 18.05 -6.97
N ARG A 56 5.97 17.66 -8.09
CA ARG A 56 4.72 18.23 -8.61
C ARG A 56 3.72 17.10 -8.87
N LEU A 57 2.52 17.25 -8.31
CA LEU A 57 1.45 16.28 -8.37
C LEU A 57 0.19 16.91 -9.01
N PRO A 58 0.19 17.12 -10.36
CA PRO A 58 -0.84 17.88 -11.03
C PRO A 58 -2.24 17.28 -10.93
N LEU A 59 -2.35 15.96 -10.70
CA LEU A 59 -3.63 15.28 -10.59
C LEU A 59 -4.25 15.37 -9.19
N GLY A 60 -3.50 15.80 -8.19
CA GLY A 60 -3.97 15.86 -6.81
C GLY A 60 -5.13 16.83 -6.55
N GLY A 61 -5.30 17.83 -7.38
CA GLY A 61 -6.39 18.81 -7.34
C GLY A 61 -7.58 18.50 -8.25
N LEU A 62 -7.64 17.31 -8.85
CA LEU A 62 -8.67 16.93 -9.81
C LEU A 62 -9.35 15.62 -9.40
N HIS A 63 -10.64 15.48 -9.76
CA HIS A 63 -11.32 14.18 -9.71
C HIS A 63 -10.91 13.32 -10.91
N LYS A 64 -10.95 12.00 -10.74
CA LYS A 64 -10.59 11.04 -11.78
C LYS A 64 -11.40 11.21 -13.08
N THR A 65 -12.66 11.63 -12.94
CA THR A 65 -13.54 11.93 -14.08
C THR A 65 -13.00 13.11 -14.89
N GLU A 66 -12.61 14.21 -14.23
CA GLU A 66 -12.03 15.37 -14.89
C GLU A 66 -10.73 15.04 -15.63
N VAL A 67 -9.89 14.20 -15.00
CA VAL A 67 -8.65 13.73 -15.64
C VAL A 67 -8.93 12.91 -16.91
N ARG A 68 -9.99 12.08 -16.90
CA ARG A 68 -10.43 11.33 -18.10
C ARG A 68 -10.95 12.24 -19.17
N ASP A 69 -11.74 13.25 -18.83
CA ASP A 69 -12.27 14.23 -19.77
C ASP A 69 -11.13 15.01 -20.44
N ILE A 70 -10.14 15.44 -19.68
CA ILE A 70 -8.94 16.10 -20.20
C ILE A 70 -8.19 15.16 -21.16
N ALA A 71 -7.98 13.90 -20.75
CA ALA A 71 -7.28 12.91 -21.60
C ALA A 71 -8.04 12.64 -22.93
N GLU A 72 -9.37 12.60 -22.89
CA GLU A 72 -10.21 12.44 -24.10
C GLU A 72 -10.14 13.68 -24.99
N GLN A 73 -10.22 14.88 -24.44
CA GLN A 73 -10.07 16.13 -25.18
C GLN A 73 -8.73 16.20 -25.93
N HIS A 74 -7.66 15.73 -25.28
CA HIS A 74 -6.33 15.64 -25.87
C HIS A 74 -6.08 14.37 -26.70
N LYS A 75 -7.12 13.52 -26.88
CA LYS A 75 -7.06 12.29 -27.67
C LYS A 75 -5.96 11.31 -27.24
N PHE A 76 -5.69 11.23 -25.94
CA PHE A 76 -4.73 10.24 -25.43
C PHE A 76 -5.27 8.84 -25.61
N VAL A 77 -4.45 7.95 -26.16
CA VAL A 77 -4.83 6.54 -26.48
C VAL A 77 -5.28 5.74 -25.26
N ASN A 78 -4.87 6.14 -24.07
CA ASN A 78 -5.17 5.49 -22.80
C ASN A 78 -6.28 6.21 -21.99
N ALA A 79 -6.97 7.20 -22.56
CA ALA A 79 -8.00 7.99 -21.86
C ALA A 79 -9.10 7.13 -21.23
N ARG A 80 -9.50 6.04 -21.93
CA ARG A 80 -10.53 5.08 -21.46
C ARG A 80 -9.99 3.80 -20.84
N LYS A 81 -8.66 3.70 -20.66
CA LYS A 81 -8.08 2.53 -20.02
C LYS A 81 -8.57 2.42 -18.58
N HIS A 82 -9.00 1.20 -18.20
CA HIS A 82 -9.30 0.91 -16.79
C HIS A 82 -8.05 1.09 -15.93
N ASP A 83 -8.26 1.50 -14.68
CA ASP A 83 -7.17 1.60 -13.72
C ASP A 83 -6.55 0.20 -13.55
N SER A 84 -5.23 0.14 -13.55
CA SER A 84 -4.52 -1.10 -13.26
C SER A 84 -4.76 -1.44 -11.78
N GLN A 85 -5.46 -2.55 -11.54
CA GLN A 85 -5.72 -3.05 -10.18
C GLN A 85 -4.66 -4.05 -9.74
N ASP A 86 -3.89 -4.57 -10.71
CA ASP A 86 -2.86 -5.58 -10.49
C ASP A 86 -1.46 -5.02 -10.75
N ILE A 87 -0.48 -5.72 -10.22
CA ILE A 87 0.93 -5.41 -10.42
C ILE A 87 1.26 -5.59 -11.90
N CYS A 88 1.65 -4.51 -12.58
CA CYS A 88 1.79 -4.46 -14.04
C CYS A 88 2.80 -5.46 -14.63
N PHE A 89 3.72 -5.99 -13.82
CA PHE A 89 4.70 -7.01 -14.24
C PHE A 89 4.29 -8.44 -13.83
N VAL A 90 3.07 -8.64 -13.30
CA VAL A 90 2.47 -9.95 -13.02
C VAL A 90 1.13 -10.05 -13.79
N PRO A 91 1.17 -10.18 -15.12
CA PRO A 91 -0.03 -10.06 -15.97
C PRO A 91 -1.04 -11.19 -15.78
N ASP A 92 -0.62 -12.34 -15.26
CA ASP A 92 -1.47 -13.49 -14.95
C ASP A 92 -2.04 -13.47 -13.52
N GLY A 93 -1.65 -12.46 -12.70
CA GLY A 93 -2.08 -12.35 -11.30
C GLY A 93 -1.46 -13.39 -10.36
N ASP A 94 -0.61 -14.31 -10.85
CA ASP A 94 0.07 -15.30 -10.00
C ASP A 94 1.38 -14.74 -9.44
N TYR A 95 1.22 -13.88 -8.43
CA TYR A 95 2.36 -13.28 -7.73
C TYR A 95 3.32 -14.31 -7.12
N ALA A 96 2.80 -15.45 -6.66
CA ALA A 96 3.65 -16.47 -6.06
C ALA A 96 4.56 -17.11 -7.10
N ARG A 97 4.01 -17.42 -8.28
CA ARG A 97 4.79 -17.92 -9.42
C ARG A 97 5.85 -16.89 -9.85
N PHE A 98 5.46 -15.62 -9.96
CA PHE A 98 6.43 -14.56 -10.25
C PHE A 98 7.56 -14.52 -9.23
N MET A 99 7.26 -14.66 -7.93
CA MET A 99 8.28 -14.70 -6.88
C MET A 99 9.17 -15.94 -6.98
N GLU A 100 8.63 -17.10 -7.33
CA GLU A 100 9.42 -18.32 -7.59
C GLU A 100 10.39 -18.12 -8.76
N ASP A 101 9.88 -17.62 -9.87
CA ASP A 101 10.67 -17.36 -11.09
C ASP A 101 11.78 -16.31 -10.85
N PHE A 102 11.45 -15.24 -10.12
CA PHE A 102 12.37 -14.13 -9.86
C PHE A 102 13.45 -14.48 -8.82
N THR A 103 13.08 -15.20 -7.75
CA THR A 103 13.99 -15.49 -6.62
C THR A 103 14.68 -16.84 -6.75
N GLY A 104 14.21 -17.72 -7.62
CA GLY A 104 14.63 -19.14 -7.69
C GLY A 104 14.23 -19.96 -6.45
N LYS A 105 13.39 -19.41 -5.56
CA LYS A 105 12.92 -20.08 -4.33
C LYS A 105 11.58 -20.76 -4.62
N HIS A 106 11.49 -22.02 -4.26
CA HIS A 106 10.23 -22.75 -4.29
C HIS A 106 9.44 -22.52 -2.99
N TYR A 107 8.13 -22.30 -3.08
CA TYR A 107 7.23 -22.10 -1.95
C TYR A 107 6.28 -23.31 -1.83
N PRO A 108 6.68 -24.38 -1.13
CA PRO A 108 5.92 -25.62 -1.06
C PRO A 108 4.61 -25.45 -0.29
N ALA A 109 3.74 -26.45 -0.38
CA ALA A 109 2.60 -26.58 0.51
C ALA A 109 3.03 -26.62 1.98
N GLY A 110 2.17 -26.12 2.87
CA GLY A 110 2.41 -26.08 4.30
C GLY A 110 1.09 -26.13 5.07
N ASP A 111 1.15 -25.90 6.37
CA ASP A 111 0.02 -26.08 7.25
C ASP A 111 -0.71 -24.81 7.61
N PHE A 112 -2.05 -24.85 7.54
CA PHE A 112 -2.88 -23.90 8.25
C PHE A 112 -2.98 -24.32 9.71
N LEU A 113 -2.70 -23.39 10.61
CA LEU A 113 -2.81 -23.57 12.06
C LEU A 113 -3.96 -22.75 12.61
N ASP A 114 -4.66 -23.25 13.62
CA ASP A 114 -5.53 -22.44 14.46
C ASP A 114 -4.71 -21.67 15.52
N GLU A 115 -5.39 -20.90 16.36
CA GLU A 115 -4.78 -20.12 17.44
C GLU A 115 -4.04 -20.95 18.48
N SER A 116 -4.43 -22.23 18.63
CA SER A 116 -3.77 -23.17 19.55
C SER A 116 -2.51 -23.82 18.94
N GLY A 117 -2.25 -23.57 17.66
CA GLY A 117 -1.18 -24.20 16.90
C GLY A 117 -1.56 -25.57 16.32
N LYS A 118 -2.84 -25.95 16.38
CA LYS A 118 -3.32 -27.20 15.79
C LYS A 118 -3.50 -27.05 14.28
N VAL A 119 -3.06 -28.05 13.52
CA VAL A 119 -3.26 -28.09 12.07
C VAL A 119 -4.75 -28.25 11.75
N VAL A 120 -5.28 -27.33 10.94
CA VAL A 120 -6.68 -27.26 10.49
C VAL A 120 -6.85 -27.40 8.97
N GLY A 121 -5.76 -27.49 8.24
CA GLY A 121 -5.74 -27.70 6.80
C GLY A 121 -4.36 -27.54 6.21
N THR A 122 -4.28 -27.61 4.87
CA THR A 122 -3.02 -27.45 4.12
C THR A 122 -3.16 -26.32 3.12
N HIS A 123 -2.13 -25.52 2.97
CA HIS A 123 -2.07 -24.42 2.01
C HIS A 123 -1.00 -24.64 0.92
N ASN A 124 -1.09 -23.87 -0.18
CA ASN A 124 -0.20 -23.97 -1.34
C ASN A 124 0.98 -22.97 -1.29
N GLY A 125 1.63 -22.85 -0.13
CA GLY A 125 2.75 -21.93 0.13
C GLY A 125 2.31 -20.65 0.84
N ALA A 126 2.95 -20.34 1.99
CA ALA A 126 2.59 -19.19 2.83
C ALA A 126 2.69 -17.83 2.11
N VAL A 127 3.51 -17.73 1.05
CA VAL A 127 3.65 -16.52 0.22
C VAL A 127 2.33 -16.09 -0.44
N ARG A 128 1.44 -17.03 -0.73
CA ARG A 128 0.15 -16.80 -1.42
C ARG A 128 -0.91 -16.15 -0.53
N TYR A 129 -0.66 -16.05 0.77
CA TYR A 129 -1.66 -15.58 1.73
C TYR A 129 -1.27 -14.23 2.31
N THR A 130 -2.29 -13.41 2.57
CA THR A 130 -2.12 -12.05 3.11
C THR A 130 -2.87 -11.93 4.43
N LEU A 131 -2.31 -11.24 5.42
CA LEU A 131 -2.98 -10.96 6.69
C LEU A 131 -4.34 -10.30 6.43
N GLY A 132 -5.38 -10.77 7.11
CA GLY A 132 -6.76 -10.34 6.92
C GLY A 132 -7.48 -11.01 5.75
N GLN A 133 -6.83 -11.89 4.98
CA GLN A 133 -7.47 -12.62 3.89
C GLN A 133 -8.51 -13.60 4.45
N ARG A 134 -9.74 -13.55 3.90
CA ARG A 134 -10.85 -14.44 4.23
C ARG A 134 -11.15 -15.43 3.12
N LYS A 135 -11.09 -14.96 1.86
CA LYS A 135 -11.48 -15.77 0.69
C LYS A 135 -10.30 -16.58 0.16
N GLY A 136 -10.59 -17.73 -0.47
CA GLY A 136 -9.57 -18.54 -1.13
C GLY A 136 -8.67 -19.35 -0.19
N LEU A 137 -9.07 -19.54 1.08
CA LEU A 137 -8.32 -20.35 2.03
C LEU A 137 -8.53 -21.86 1.81
N GLY A 138 -9.66 -22.26 1.19
CA GLY A 138 -9.99 -23.68 1.00
C GLY A 138 -10.32 -24.44 2.30
N LEU A 139 -10.63 -23.71 3.39
CA LEU A 139 -10.95 -24.26 4.70
C LEU A 139 -12.47 -24.33 4.93
N ALA A 140 -12.95 -25.41 5.53
CA ALA A 140 -14.34 -25.64 5.90
C ALA A 140 -14.45 -25.85 7.42
N LEU A 141 -14.32 -24.76 8.21
CA LEU A 141 -14.26 -24.82 9.67
C LEU A 141 -15.58 -24.47 10.36
N GLY A 142 -16.68 -24.37 9.60
CA GLY A 142 -18.02 -24.09 10.13
C GLY A 142 -18.27 -22.61 10.48
N ALA A 143 -17.25 -21.80 10.62
CA ALA A 143 -17.31 -20.36 10.82
C ALA A 143 -16.32 -19.65 9.89
N PRO A 144 -16.55 -18.36 9.55
CA PRO A 144 -15.58 -17.57 8.81
C PRO A 144 -14.27 -17.43 9.57
N VAL A 145 -13.15 -17.68 8.88
CA VAL A 145 -11.81 -17.47 9.43
C VAL A 145 -11.00 -16.55 8.52
N TYR A 146 -10.01 -15.90 9.11
CA TYR A 146 -9.13 -14.93 8.49
C TYR A 146 -7.68 -15.33 8.75
N VAL A 147 -6.80 -14.96 7.83
CA VAL A 147 -5.35 -15.08 8.05
C VAL A 147 -4.93 -14.08 9.13
N CYS A 148 -4.55 -14.58 10.29
CA CYS A 148 -4.13 -13.78 11.45
C CYS A 148 -2.61 -13.72 11.60
N GLY A 149 -1.87 -14.68 11.01
CA GLY A 149 -0.42 -14.72 11.08
C GLY A 149 0.20 -15.55 9.95
N LYS A 150 1.48 -15.31 9.70
CA LYS A 150 2.29 -16.11 8.78
C LYS A 150 3.69 -16.29 9.34
N ASP A 151 4.21 -17.48 9.27
CA ASP A 151 5.63 -17.77 9.45
C ASP A 151 6.22 -18.32 8.15
N MET A 152 7.07 -17.50 7.51
CA MET A 152 7.68 -17.86 6.24
C MET A 152 8.81 -18.87 6.38
N GLN A 153 9.40 -19.03 7.58
CA GLN A 153 10.46 -20.01 7.84
C GLN A 153 9.86 -21.38 8.14
N ALA A 154 8.84 -21.41 9.01
CA ALA A 154 8.08 -22.62 9.32
C ALA A 154 7.12 -23.02 8.19
N ASN A 155 6.91 -22.14 7.21
CA ASN A 155 5.93 -22.29 6.13
C ASN A 155 4.52 -22.61 6.68
N THR A 156 4.06 -21.81 7.66
CA THR A 156 2.74 -21.94 8.27
C THR A 156 1.92 -20.66 8.13
N VAL A 157 0.60 -20.82 8.08
CA VAL A 157 -0.37 -19.73 8.07
C VAL A 157 -1.35 -19.91 9.21
N THR A 158 -1.38 -18.98 10.15
CA THR A 158 -2.33 -19.02 11.28
C THR A 158 -3.65 -18.37 10.86
N VAL A 159 -4.74 -19.07 11.15
CA VAL A 159 -6.11 -18.59 10.89
C VAL A 159 -6.90 -18.51 12.19
N GLY A 160 -7.79 -17.54 12.25
CA GLY A 160 -8.65 -17.31 13.42
C GLY A 160 -9.85 -16.43 13.10
N PRO A 161 -10.68 -16.10 14.08
CA PRO A 161 -11.80 -15.18 13.93
C PRO A 161 -11.33 -13.75 13.61
N GLU A 162 -12.25 -12.89 13.17
CA GLU A 162 -11.94 -11.51 12.75
C GLU A 162 -11.34 -10.68 13.88
N GLU A 163 -11.74 -10.95 15.13
CA GLU A 163 -11.27 -10.22 16.31
C GLU A 163 -9.75 -10.28 16.48
N ASN A 164 -9.11 -11.31 15.96
CA ASN A 164 -7.65 -11.50 16.01
C ASN A 164 -6.89 -10.63 15.00
N LEU A 165 -7.60 -9.89 14.18
CA LEU A 165 -6.99 -8.91 13.27
C LEU A 165 -6.80 -7.52 13.90
N PHE A 166 -7.35 -7.31 15.08
CA PHE A 166 -7.41 -5.99 15.73
C PHE A 166 -6.45 -5.90 16.90
N ASP A 167 -5.49 -5.01 16.79
CA ASP A 167 -4.61 -4.62 17.88
C ASP A 167 -5.00 -3.25 18.44
N ARG A 168 -4.85 -3.07 19.74
CA ARG A 168 -5.07 -1.78 20.42
C ARG A 168 -3.84 -0.88 20.38
N ILE A 169 -2.68 -1.45 20.15
CA ILE A 169 -1.39 -0.76 20.15
C ILE A 169 -0.63 -1.15 18.89
N VAL A 170 -0.22 -0.16 18.15
CA VAL A 170 0.67 -0.32 16.99
C VAL A 170 1.98 0.38 17.29
N TYR A 171 3.07 -0.36 17.23
CA TYR A 171 4.41 0.20 17.35
C TYR A 171 4.92 0.57 15.96
N ALA A 172 5.46 1.77 15.83
CA ALA A 172 6.09 2.26 14.61
C ALA A 172 7.42 2.92 14.96
N ASP A 173 8.42 2.71 14.13
CA ASP A 173 9.73 3.33 14.19
C ASP A 173 10.01 4.10 12.90
N GLU A 174 11.17 4.74 12.83
CA GLU A 174 11.63 5.53 11.67
C GLU A 174 10.59 6.52 11.14
N ALA A 175 9.83 7.16 12.05
CA ALA A 175 8.75 8.05 11.67
C ALA A 175 9.25 9.28 10.91
N ASN A 176 8.72 9.51 9.70
CA ASN A 176 8.96 10.71 8.92
C ASN A 176 7.92 11.79 9.23
N TRP A 177 8.31 12.81 10.03
CA TRP A 177 7.44 13.90 10.41
C TRP A 177 7.37 14.97 9.31
N ILE A 178 6.35 14.88 8.44
CA ILE A 178 6.21 15.84 7.32
C ILE A 178 5.70 17.18 7.81
N ALA A 179 4.59 17.20 8.54
CA ALA A 179 3.92 18.45 8.93
C ALA A 179 4.58 19.19 10.12
N ILE A 180 5.32 18.46 10.95
CA ILE A 180 6.00 18.99 12.13
C ILE A 180 7.49 18.59 12.08
N PRO A 181 8.41 19.34 12.72
CA PRO A 181 9.82 18.95 12.73
C PRO A 181 10.08 17.71 13.59
N GLU A 182 9.37 17.57 14.69
CA GLU A 182 9.49 16.45 15.64
C GLU A 182 8.23 16.33 16.49
N LEU A 183 8.04 15.19 17.14
CA LEU A 183 6.96 14.95 18.09
C LEU A 183 7.46 15.23 19.51
N THR A 184 7.06 16.35 20.09
CA THR A 184 7.48 16.78 21.44
C THR A 184 6.50 16.41 22.55
N ALA A 185 5.28 15.98 22.20
CA ALA A 185 4.23 15.59 23.14
C ALA A 185 3.23 14.64 22.44
N PRO A 186 2.41 13.90 23.21
CA PRO A 186 1.37 13.06 22.63
C PRO A 186 0.44 13.84 21.70
N LEU A 187 0.22 13.32 20.49
CA LEU A 187 -0.62 13.93 19.47
C LEU A 187 -1.76 12.99 19.10
N ARG A 188 -3.00 13.50 19.11
CA ARG A 188 -4.14 12.74 18.61
C ARG A 188 -4.16 12.80 17.08
N VAL A 189 -4.10 11.63 16.45
CA VAL A 189 -4.09 11.51 14.99
C VAL A 189 -5.09 10.43 14.55
N THR A 190 -5.42 10.43 13.26
CA THR A 190 -5.98 9.26 12.58
C THR A 190 -4.84 8.55 11.88
N ALA A 191 -4.79 7.23 11.98
CA ALA A 191 -3.76 6.43 11.35
C ALA A 191 -4.38 5.42 10.38
N ARG A 192 -3.62 5.07 9.36
CA ARG A 192 -3.96 4.01 8.42
C ARG A 192 -2.76 3.08 8.31
N THR A 193 -2.93 1.83 8.71
CA THR A 193 -1.89 0.80 8.66
C THR A 193 -1.87 0.04 7.33
N ARG A 194 -2.97 0.13 6.57
CA ARG A 194 -3.14 -0.50 5.24
C ARG A 194 -4.00 0.41 4.36
N TYR A 195 -3.96 0.18 3.05
CA TYR A 195 -4.78 0.96 2.11
C TYR A 195 -6.29 0.70 2.27
N HIS A 196 -6.67 -0.54 2.59
CA HIS A 196 -8.05 -0.97 2.87
C HIS A 196 -8.16 -1.52 4.28
#